data_0d5037257380bb6d59668d8c491f8ec1
#
_entry.id   0d5037257380bb6d59668d8c491f8ec1
#
_cell.length_a   1.000
_cell.length_b   1.000
_cell.length_c   1.000
_cell.angle_alpha   90.00
_cell.angle_beta   90.00
_cell.angle_gamma   90.00
#
_symmetry.space_group_name_H-M   'P 1'
#
loop_
_entity.id
_entity.type
_entity.pdbx_description
1 polymer ?
#
loop_
_entity_poly.entity_id
_entity_poly.type
_entity_poly.pdbx_seq_one_letter_code
_entity_poly.pdbx_strand_id
1 'polypeptide(L)'
;MFARLKYPRIVLLALTLGAGGIDSAAEPVPSEQAQMAVIASNRDSLPKIDDGSLREVYLKRIFLNSDGRPYIPVNLPPTHPLRNAFLSAVLKMNAPQMQIYWDRRYFQGVSPPYVLGSQRAVVKFVAATPGAIGYVQRCQVTPDVHVILLVSLTGVAPADMLEKCPEAATP
;
A
#
# COMPACT_ATOMS: atom_id res chain seq x y z
N MET A 1 -44.68 38.07 74.53
CA MET A 1 -44.25 36.73 74.31
C MET A 1 -43.84 36.68 72.87
N PHE A 2 -42.54 36.79 72.55
CA PHE A 2 -42.04 37.05 71.19
C PHE A 2 -41.59 35.74 70.55
N ALA A 3 -42.22 35.35 69.46
CA ALA A 3 -41.78 34.22 68.63
C ALA A 3 -40.82 34.72 67.55
N ARG A 4 -39.62 34.22 67.56
CA ARG A 4 -38.58 34.50 66.56
C ARG A 4 -38.79 33.67 65.29
N LEU A 5 -38.99 34.38 64.17
CA LEU A 5 -39.04 33.77 62.83
C LEU A 5 -37.62 33.51 62.36
N LYS A 6 -37.28 32.21 62.12
CA LYS A 6 -36.01 31.82 61.52
C LYS A 6 -36.21 31.67 60.00
N TYR A 7 -35.51 32.49 59.22
CA TYR A 7 -35.46 32.38 57.78
C TYR A 7 -34.43 31.27 57.38
N PRO A 8 -34.79 30.32 56.50
CA PRO A 8 -33.82 29.40 55.92
C PRO A 8 -33.06 30.07 54.80
N ARG A 9 -31.74 29.98 54.86
CA ARG A 9 -30.82 30.40 53.82
C ARG A 9 -31.00 29.51 52.57
N ILE A 10 -31.48 30.10 51.48
CA ILE A 10 -31.51 29.44 50.16
C ILE A 10 -30.08 29.45 49.63
N VAL A 11 -29.50 28.24 49.54
CA VAL A 11 -28.23 28.00 48.88
C VAL A 11 -28.55 27.85 47.39
N LEU A 12 -28.17 28.85 46.59
CA LEU A 12 -28.22 28.74 45.12
C LEU A 12 -27.10 27.80 44.68
N LEU A 13 -27.44 26.60 44.23
CA LEU A 13 -26.53 25.68 43.60
C LEU A 13 -26.39 26.08 42.12
N ALA A 14 -25.28 26.71 41.75
CA ALA A 14 -24.95 27.05 40.37
C ALA A 14 -24.59 25.75 39.62
N LEU A 15 -25.47 25.31 38.75
CA LEU A 15 -25.24 24.17 37.85
C LEU A 15 -24.41 24.67 36.67
N THR A 16 -23.08 24.43 36.70
CA THR A 16 -22.19 24.64 35.55
C THR A 16 -22.39 23.51 34.56
N LEU A 17 -23.12 23.78 33.45
CA LEU A 17 -23.11 22.90 32.28
C LEU A 17 -21.70 22.94 31.65
N GLY A 18 -20.89 21.93 31.93
CA GLY A 18 -19.70 21.65 31.18
C GLY A 18 -20.08 21.14 29.79
N ALA A 19 -19.89 21.99 28.77
CA ALA A 19 -19.92 21.55 27.38
C ALA A 19 -18.68 20.68 27.15
N GLY A 20 -18.83 19.36 27.31
CA GLY A 20 -17.84 18.39 26.88
C GLY A 20 -17.78 18.37 25.36
N GLY A 21 -16.81 19.07 24.78
CA GLY A 21 -16.45 18.91 23.39
C GLY A 21 -15.98 17.48 23.17
N ILE A 22 -16.73 16.69 22.41
CA ILE A 22 -16.28 15.42 21.87
C ILE A 22 -15.26 15.77 20.79
N ASP A 23 -13.97 15.79 21.15
CA ASP A 23 -12.88 15.76 20.21
C ASP A 23 -13.00 14.41 19.48
N SER A 24 -13.67 14.44 18.34
CA SER A 24 -13.70 13.34 17.39
C SER A 24 -12.31 13.31 16.75
N ALA A 25 -11.38 12.58 17.35
CA ALA A 25 -10.12 12.29 16.74
C ALA A 25 -10.42 11.45 15.48
N ALA A 26 -10.46 12.12 14.32
CA ALA A 26 -10.51 11.45 13.04
C ALA A 26 -9.28 10.55 12.94
N GLU A 27 -9.48 9.25 12.83
CA GLU A 27 -8.39 8.31 12.58
C GLU A 27 -7.65 8.77 11.30
N PRO A 28 -6.31 8.86 11.32
CA PRO A 28 -5.57 9.31 10.16
C PRO A 28 -5.77 8.31 9.02
N VAL A 29 -6.48 8.74 7.98
CA VAL A 29 -6.56 7.97 6.72
C VAL A 29 -5.12 7.76 6.23
N PRO A 30 -4.72 6.52 5.88
CA PRO A 30 -3.39 6.27 5.35
C PRO A 30 -3.12 7.19 4.17
N SER A 31 -2.08 8.00 4.25
CA SER A 31 -1.69 8.88 3.15
C SER A 31 -1.36 8.03 1.91
N GLU A 32 -1.50 8.57 0.71
CA GLU A 32 -1.10 7.88 -0.54
C GLU A 32 0.36 7.42 -0.52
N GLN A 33 1.20 8.07 0.27
CA GLN A 33 2.58 7.69 0.52
C GLN A 33 2.69 6.37 1.30
N ALA A 34 1.73 6.06 2.16
CA ALA A 34 1.71 4.82 2.94
C ALA A 34 1.02 3.65 2.22
N GLN A 35 0.77 3.78 0.92
CA GLN A 35 0.16 2.72 0.11
C GLN A 35 1.04 2.38 -1.09
N MET A 36 1.12 1.09 -1.37
CA MET A 36 1.70 0.54 -2.58
C MET A 36 0.57 0.11 -3.51
N ALA A 37 0.64 0.51 -4.77
CA ALA A 37 -0.26 0.09 -5.83
C ALA A 37 0.42 -1.00 -6.66
N VAL A 38 -0.24 -2.14 -6.80
CA VAL A 38 0.09 -3.13 -7.82
C VAL A 38 -0.64 -2.73 -9.10
N ILE A 39 0.11 -2.63 -10.19
CA ILE A 39 -0.36 -2.07 -11.45
C ILE A 39 -0.25 -3.07 -12.60
N ALA A 40 -1.18 -2.98 -13.53
CA ALA A 40 -1.21 -3.71 -14.80
C ALA A 40 -1.44 -2.76 -15.97
N SER A 41 -1.19 -3.23 -17.20
CA SER A 41 -1.41 -2.44 -18.40
C SER A 41 -2.89 -2.11 -18.62
N ASN A 42 -3.20 -0.89 -19.05
CA ASN A 42 -4.55 -0.51 -19.48
C ASN A 42 -5.01 -1.25 -20.76
N ARG A 43 -4.09 -1.92 -21.44
CA ARG A 43 -4.36 -2.68 -22.67
C ARG A 43 -4.82 -4.11 -22.39
N ASP A 44 -4.76 -4.53 -21.13
CA ASP A 44 -5.22 -5.84 -20.71
C ASP A 44 -6.65 -5.77 -20.17
N SER A 45 -7.41 -6.86 -20.30
CA SER A 45 -8.55 -7.08 -19.43
C SER A 45 -8.03 -7.13 -17.98
N LEU A 46 -8.71 -6.42 -17.07
CA LEU A 46 -8.30 -6.36 -15.66
C LEU A 46 -8.14 -7.77 -15.09
N PRO A 47 -6.91 -8.21 -14.76
CA PRO A 47 -6.73 -9.51 -14.15
C PRO A 47 -7.36 -9.49 -12.75
N LYS A 48 -8.19 -10.46 -12.43
CA LYS A 48 -8.65 -10.69 -11.07
C LYS A 48 -7.51 -11.33 -10.28
N ILE A 49 -6.69 -10.49 -9.66
CA ILE A 49 -5.55 -10.93 -8.84
C ILE A 49 -5.84 -10.55 -7.40
N ASP A 50 -5.85 -11.53 -6.52
CA ASP A 50 -5.81 -11.38 -5.07
C ASP A 50 -4.36 -11.49 -4.54
N ASP A 51 -4.17 -11.25 -3.25
CA ASP A 51 -2.85 -11.32 -2.60
C ASP A 51 -2.16 -12.68 -2.79
N GLY A 52 -2.93 -13.77 -2.74
CA GLY A 52 -2.42 -15.12 -2.89
C GLY A 52 -1.92 -15.37 -4.32
N SER A 53 -2.74 -15.05 -5.30
CA SER A 53 -2.42 -15.18 -6.73
C SER A 53 -1.24 -14.29 -7.12
N LEU A 54 -1.20 -13.04 -6.61
CA LEU A 54 -0.09 -12.13 -6.84
C LEU A 54 1.24 -12.72 -6.37
N ARG A 55 1.23 -13.30 -5.16
CA ARG A 55 2.40 -13.97 -4.60
C ARG A 55 2.90 -15.08 -5.52
N GLU A 56 2.01 -15.95 -6.00
CA GLU A 56 2.34 -17.07 -6.86
C GLU A 56 2.85 -16.61 -8.25
N VAL A 57 2.32 -15.52 -8.80
CA VAL A 57 2.81 -14.88 -10.03
C VAL A 57 4.26 -14.38 -9.85
N TYR A 58 4.54 -13.66 -8.74
CA TYR A 58 5.89 -13.15 -8.47
C TYR A 58 6.89 -14.25 -8.12
N LEU A 59 6.45 -15.36 -7.55
CA LEU A 59 7.25 -16.55 -7.34
C LEU A 59 7.41 -17.43 -8.60
N LYS A 60 6.85 -16.99 -9.75
CA LYS A 60 6.86 -17.76 -10.99
C LYS A 60 6.31 -19.18 -10.81
N ARG A 61 5.19 -19.30 -10.10
CA ARG A 61 4.41 -20.54 -9.95
C ARG A 61 3.14 -20.50 -10.80
N ILE A 62 2.60 -19.31 -11.02
CA ILE A 62 1.56 -19.04 -12.01
C ILE A 62 2.19 -18.22 -13.13
N PHE A 63 2.10 -18.72 -14.36
CA PHE A 63 2.73 -18.12 -15.53
C PHE A 63 1.72 -17.44 -16.46
N LEU A 64 0.47 -17.93 -16.49
CA LEU A 64 -0.56 -17.49 -17.42
C LEU A 64 -1.75 -16.92 -16.66
N ASN A 65 -2.38 -15.91 -17.24
CA ASN A 65 -3.66 -15.39 -16.78
C ASN A 65 -4.83 -16.28 -17.28
N SER A 66 -6.08 -15.92 -16.93
CA SER A 66 -7.28 -16.62 -17.37
C SER A 66 -7.44 -16.69 -18.89
N ASP A 67 -6.86 -15.74 -19.62
CA ASP A 67 -6.94 -15.67 -21.08
C ASP A 67 -5.78 -16.41 -21.77
N GLY A 68 -4.96 -17.14 -21.02
CA GLY A 68 -3.80 -17.88 -21.52
C GLY A 68 -2.60 -17.02 -21.88
N ARG A 69 -2.59 -15.74 -21.51
CA ARG A 69 -1.46 -14.82 -21.74
C ARG A 69 -0.46 -14.89 -20.60
N PRO A 70 0.86 -14.74 -20.88
CA PRO A 70 1.87 -14.80 -19.85
C PRO A 70 1.80 -13.58 -18.93
N TYR A 71 1.95 -13.83 -17.62
CA TYR A 71 2.29 -12.79 -16.68
C TYR A 71 3.77 -12.40 -16.78
N ILE A 72 4.05 -11.11 -16.79
CA ILE A 72 5.41 -10.54 -16.84
C ILE A 72 5.61 -9.69 -15.57
N PRO A 73 5.85 -10.32 -14.41
CA PRO A 73 6.11 -9.56 -13.18
C PRO A 73 7.45 -8.86 -13.27
N VAL A 74 7.50 -7.61 -12.78
CA VAL A 74 8.71 -6.80 -12.72
C VAL A 74 8.99 -6.34 -11.30
N ASN A 75 10.26 -6.15 -10.99
CA ASN A 75 10.74 -5.77 -9.67
C ASN A 75 11.50 -4.44 -9.71
N LEU A 76 11.59 -3.81 -8.56
CA LEU A 76 12.56 -2.74 -8.27
C LEU A 76 13.91 -3.34 -7.84
N PRO A 77 15.00 -2.56 -7.81
CA PRO A 77 16.31 -3.03 -7.37
C PRO A 77 16.28 -3.58 -5.93
N PRO A 78 17.13 -4.53 -5.58
CA PRO A 78 17.18 -5.11 -4.24
C PRO A 78 17.38 -4.10 -3.11
N THR A 79 18.04 -2.97 -3.41
CA THR A 79 18.29 -1.87 -2.46
C THR A 79 17.12 -0.92 -2.32
N HIS A 80 16.08 -1.03 -3.15
CA HIS A 80 14.96 -0.11 -3.12
C HIS A 80 14.03 -0.41 -1.92
N PRO A 81 13.68 0.60 -1.07
CA PRO A 81 12.86 0.39 0.12
C PRO A 81 11.50 -0.25 -0.18
N LEU A 82 10.83 0.19 -1.26
CA LEU A 82 9.55 -0.36 -1.67
C LEU A 82 9.64 -1.85 -2.04
N ARG A 83 10.80 -2.30 -2.55
CA ARG A 83 11.03 -3.72 -2.79
C ARG A 83 11.03 -4.53 -1.51
N ASN A 84 11.71 -4.05 -0.47
CA ASN A 84 11.73 -4.72 0.83
C ASN A 84 10.33 -4.77 1.45
N ALA A 85 9.59 -3.67 1.32
CA ALA A 85 8.18 -3.62 1.73
C ALA A 85 7.32 -4.64 0.97
N PHE A 86 7.50 -4.77 -0.35
CA PHE A 86 6.80 -5.76 -1.18
C PHE A 86 7.14 -7.20 -0.75
N LEU A 87 8.43 -7.49 -0.51
CA LEU A 87 8.85 -8.81 -0.02
C LEU A 87 8.13 -9.19 1.27
N SER A 88 8.08 -8.27 2.23
CA SER A 88 7.45 -8.50 3.54
C SER A 88 5.92 -8.56 3.44
N ALA A 89 5.31 -7.59 2.76
CA ALA A 89 3.86 -7.43 2.73
C ALA A 89 3.16 -8.47 1.83
N VAL A 90 3.72 -8.77 0.66
CA VAL A 90 3.09 -9.65 -0.34
C VAL A 90 3.72 -11.04 -0.36
N LEU A 91 5.05 -11.13 -0.47
CA LEU A 91 5.70 -12.43 -0.60
C LEU A 91 5.89 -13.15 0.75
N LYS A 92 5.70 -12.42 1.87
CA LYS A 92 5.91 -12.95 3.24
C LYS A 92 7.32 -13.55 3.41
N MET A 93 8.30 -12.87 2.83
CA MET A 93 9.72 -13.26 2.84
C MET A 93 10.59 -12.04 3.13
N ASN A 94 11.78 -12.28 3.65
CA ASN A 94 12.87 -11.30 3.70
C ASN A 94 13.86 -11.51 2.55
N ALA A 95 14.82 -10.59 2.39
CA ALA A 95 15.78 -10.65 1.30
C ALA A 95 16.64 -11.94 1.28
N PRO A 96 17.18 -12.44 2.42
CA PRO A 96 17.89 -13.73 2.44
C PRO A 96 17.04 -14.93 2.01
N GLN A 97 15.78 -14.99 2.48
CA GLN A 97 14.85 -16.06 2.08
C GLN A 97 14.54 -16.02 0.58
N MET A 98 14.40 -14.82 0.03
CA MET A 98 14.16 -14.62 -1.40
C MET A 98 15.38 -15.05 -2.22
N GLN A 99 16.60 -14.76 -1.76
CA GLN A 99 17.82 -15.20 -2.42
C GLN A 99 17.89 -16.74 -2.48
N ILE A 100 17.69 -17.41 -1.34
CA ILE A 100 17.67 -18.88 -1.27
C ILE A 100 16.59 -19.47 -2.18
N TYR A 101 15.42 -18.83 -2.25
CA TYR A 101 14.35 -19.26 -3.14
C TYR A 101 14.79 -19.22 -4.61
N TRP A 102 15.37 -18.09 -5.07
CA TRP A 102 15.78 -17.94 -6.46
C TRP A 102 16.98 -18.78 -6.83
N ASP A 103 17.94 -18.99 -5.93
CA ASP A 103 19.07 -19.90 -6.16
C ASP A 103 18.58 -21.32 -6.49
N ARG A 104 17.60 -21.81 -5.73
CA ARG A 104 16.99 -23.13 -6.00
C ARG A 104 16.22 -23.15 -7.33
N ARG A 105 15.47 -22.09 -7.63
CA ARG A 105 14.69 -22.00 -8.86
C ARG A 105 15.55 -21.84 -10.10
N TYR A 106 16.71 -21.19 -9.98
CA TYR A 106 17.65 -21.01 -11.06
C TYR A 106 18.18 -22.36 -11.60
N PHE A 107 18.52 -23.29 -10.73
CA PHE A 107 18.91 -24.64 -11.13
C PHE A 107 17.79 -25.47 -11.78
N GLN A 108 16.54 -24.99 -11.66
CA GLN A 108 15.37 -25.55 -12.33
C GLN A 108 15.03 -24.81 -13.65
N GLY A 109 15.90 -23.92 -14.11
CA GLY A 109 15.68 -23.13 -15.33
C GLY A 109 14.66 -21.97 -15.18
N VAL A 110 14.30 -21.60 -13.95
CA VAL A 110 13.35 -20.50 -13.71
C VAL A 110 14.09 -19.26 -13.24
N SER A 111 14.05 -18.20 -14.04
CA SER A 111 14.63 -16.91 -13.72
C SER A 111 13.70 -16.02 -12.91
N PRO A 112 14.24 -15.18 -11.99
CA PRO A 112 13.45 -14.20 -11.27
C PRO A 112 12.80 -13.16 -12.21
N PRO A 113 11.81 -12.40 -11.72
CA PRO A 113 11.26 -11.25 -12.43
C PRO A 113 12.31 -10.23 -12.83
N TYR A 114 12.12 -9.57 -13.98
CA TYR A 114 12.98 -8.48 -14.44
C TYR A 114 13.10 -7.36 -13.40
N VAL A 115 14.29 -6.76 -13.30
CA VAL A 115 14.54 -5.63 -12.40
C VAL A 115 14.59 -4.34 -13.21
N LEU A 116 13.79 -3.36 -12.82
CA LEU A 116 13.74 -2.02 -13.41
C LEU A 116 14.26 -0.99 -12.41
N GLY A 117 15.04 -0.02 -12.89
CA GLY A 117 15.84 0.87 -12.06
C GLY A 117 15.06 1.89 -11.20
N SER A 118 13.76 2.12 -11.48
CA SER A 118 12.94 3.09 -10.74
C SER A 118 11.45 2.81 -10.88
N GLN A 119 10.64 3.39 -9.99
CA GLN A 119 9.17 3.30 -10.07
C GLN A 119 8.63 3.87 -11.39
N ARG A 120 9.20 4.97 -11.88
CA ARG A 120 8.86 5.51 -13.21
C ARG A 120 9.14 4.52 -14.34
N ALA A 121 10.24 3.78 -14.27
CA ALA A 121 10.55 2.73 -15.24
C ALA A 121 9.54 1.59 -15.17
N VAL A 122 9.10 1.21 -13.96
CA VAL A 122 8.04 0.22 -13.76
C VAL A 122 6.75 0.68 -14.43
N VAL A 123 6.27 1.90 -14.16
CA VAL A 123 5.05 2.43 -14.78
C VAL A 123 5.14 2.40 -16.31
N LYS A 124 6.23 2.93 -16.88
CA LYS A 124 6.43 2.95 -18.34
C LYS A 124 6.44 1.55 -18.96
N PHE A 125 7.12 0.62 -18.32
CA PHE A 125 7.20 -0.76 -18.80
C PHE A 125 5.83 -1.44 -18.77
N VAL A 126 5.12 -1.33 -17.64
CA VAL A 126 3.78 -1.90 -17.47
C VAL A 126 2.80 -1.29 -18.47
N ALA A 127 2.78 0.02 -18.65
CA ALA A 127 1.91 0.69 -19.63
C ALA A 127 2.15 0.21 -21.08
N ALA A 128 3.39 -0.10 -21.44
CA ALA A 128 3.76 -0.50 -22.77
C ALA A 128 3.64 -2.00 -23.07
N THR A 129 3.60 -2.84 -22.01
CA THR A 129 3.75 -4.30 -22.14
C THR A 129 2.51 -5.03 -21.64
N PRO A 130 1.69 -5.60 -22.53
CA PRO A 130 0.57 -6.44 -22.12
C PRO A 130 1.03 -7.64 -21.27
N GLY A 131 0.26 -7.97 -20.23
CA GLY A 131 0.60 -9.01 -19.25
C GLY A 131 1.62 -8.59 -18.20
N ALA A 132 2.20 -7.39 -18.30
CA ALA A 132 3.13 -6.90 -17.29
C ALA A 132 2.41 -6.52 -15.99
N ILE A 133 3.02 -6.89 -14.87
CA ILE A 133 2.58 -6.56 -13.52
C ILE A 133 3.78 -5.96 -12.77
N GLY A 134 3.56 -4.78 -12.21
CA GLY A 134 4.54 -4.08 -11.38
C GLY A 134 3.94 -3.57 -10.09
N TYR A 135 4.75 -2.96 -9.24
CA TYR A 135 4.30 -2.27 -8.04
C TYR A 135 5.05 -0.96 -7.88
N VAL A 136 4.32 0.05 -7.43
CA VAL A 136 4.84 1.41 -7.18
C VAL A 136 4.14 2.00 -5.96
N GLN A 137 4.66 3.10 -5.40
CA GLN A 137 3.88 3.89 -4.45
C GLN A 137 2.60 4.38 -5.14
N ARG A 138 1.49 4.42 -4.41
CA ARG A 138 0.19 4.83 -4.96
C ARG A 138 0.26 6.19 -5.67
N CYS A 139 1.00 7.15 -5.12
CA CYS A 139 1.15 8.47 -5.69
C CYS A 139 2.01 8.53 -6.98
N GLN A 140 2.70 7.45 -7.36
CA GLN A 140 3.44 7.33 -8.61
C GLN A 140 2.61 6.73 -9.75
N VAL A 141 1.35 6.36 -9.48
CA VAL A 141 0.45 5.80 -10.49
C VAL A 141 0.07 6.90 -11.49
N THR A 142 0.10 6.56 -12.77
CA THR A 142 -0.33 7.43 -13.86
C THR A 142 -1.61 6.89 -14.53
N PRO A 143 -2.33 7.69 -15.31
CA PRO A 143 -3.52 7.22 -16.05
C PRO A 143 -3.24 6.10 -17.09
N ASP A 144 -1.97 5.84 -17.40
CA ASP A 144 -1.58 4.84 -18.40
C ASP A 144 -1.65 3.40 -17.89
N VAL A 145 -1.90 3.20 -16.59
CA VAL A 145 -1.93 1.90 -15.93
C VAL A 145 -3.17 1.74 -15.04
N HIS A 146 -3.61 0.50 -14.87
CA HIS A 146 -4.65 0.15 -13.91
C HIS A 146 -4.06 -0.27 -12.57
N VAL A 147 -4.64 0.21 -11.47
CA VAL A 147 -4.39 -0.34 -10.14
C VAL A 147 -5.26 -1.58 -9.96
N ILE A 148 -4.62 -2.73 -9.76
CA ILE A 148 -5.30 -4.02 -9.57
C ILE A 148 -5.37 -4.44 -8.10
N LEU A 149 -4.48 -3.89 -7.26
CA LEU A 149 -4.44 -4.16 -5.82
C LEU A 149 -3.78 -2.99 -5.09
N LEU A 150 -4.30 -2.65 -3.91
CA LEU A 150 -3.66 -1.71 -2.98
C LEU A 150 -3.17 -2.46 -1.75
N VAL A 151 -1.91 -2.22 -1.38
CA VAL A 151 -1.27 -2.82 -0.22
C VAL A 151 -0.87 -1.72 0.75
N SER A 152 -1.29 -1.83 2.01
CA SER A 152 -0.85 -0.90 3.06
C SER A 152 0.63 -1.11 3.37
N LEU A 153 1.37 -0.01 3.47
CA LEU A 153 2.78 0.02 3.89
C LEU A 153 2.93 0.39 5.37
N THR A 154 1.83 0.66 6.06
CA THR A 154 1.85 1.00 7.49
C THR A 154 2.49 -0.13 8.30
N GLY A 155 3.54 0.20 9.06
CA GLY A 155 4.31 -0.77 9.84
C GLY A 155 5.25 -1.67 9.02
N VAL A 156 5.32 -1.51 7.69
CA VAL A 156 6.17 -2.33 6.80
C VAL A 156 7.33 -1.52 6.22
N ALA A 157 7.10 -0.25 5.91
CA ALA A 157 8.14 0.67 5.45
C ALA A 157 8.06 1.99 6.22
N PRO A 158 9.18 2.50 6.73
CA PRO A 158 9.26 3.85 7.28
C PRO A 158 8.89 4.88 6.20
N ALA A 159 8.12 5.90 6.57
CA ALA A 159 7.65 6.91 5.62
C ALA A 159 8.78 7.73 4.99
N ASP A 160 9.89 7.91 5.71
CA ASP A 160 11.11 8.61 5.28
C ASP A 160 11.93 7.84 4.23
N MET A 161 11.72 6.53 4.11
CA MET A 161 12.35 5.69 3.10
C MET A 161 11.59 5.64 1.77
N LEU A 162 10.38 6.19 1.73
CA LEU A 162 9.57 6.23 0.52
C LEU A 162 9.94 7.46 -0.32
N GLU A 163 9.88 7.32 -1.64
CA GLU A 163 10.07 8.45 -2.55
C GLU A 163 8.98 9.50 -2.30
N LYS A 164 9.35 10.79 -2.37
CA LYS A 164 8.36 11.86 -2.29
C LYS A 164 7.36 11.72 -3.44
N CYS A 165 6.10 11.84 -3.11
CA CYS A 165 5.06 11.91 -4.12
C CYS A 165 5.27 13.14 -5.02
N PRO A 166 5.01 13.04 -6.33
CA PRO A 166 4.93 14.22 -7.17
C PRO A 166 3.92 15.19 -6.55
N GLU A 167 4.29 16.46 -6.45
CA GLU A 167 3.30 17.49 -6.13
C GLU A 167 2.20 17.41 -7.19
N ALA A 168 0.95 17.34 -6.74
CA ALA A 168 -0.19 17.41 -7.65
C ALA A 168 -0.01 18.68 -8.47
N ALA A 169 0.13 18.55 -9.79
CA ALA A 169 0.15 19.71 -10.65
C ALA A 169 -1.17 20.46 -10.41
N THR A 170 -1.09 21.57 -9.72
CA THR A 170 -2.24 22.47 -9.54
C THR A 170 -2.67 22.92 -10.94
N PRO A 171 -3.94 22.73 -11.30
CA PRO A 171 -4.46 23.11 -12.63
C PRO A 171 -4.38 24.60 -12.89
#